data_2e053d98198f2af6c6e556f58d5a450b
#
_entry.id   2e053d98198f2af6c6e556f58d5a450b
#
_cell.length_a   1.000
_cell.length_b   1.000
_cell.length_c   1.000
_cell.angle_alpha   90.00
_cell.angle_beta   90.00
_cell.angle_gamma   90.00
#
_symmetry.space_group_name_H-M   'P 1'
#
loop_
_entity.id
_entity.type
_entity.pdbx_description
1 polymer ?
#
loop_
_entity_poly.entity_id
_entity_poly.type
_entity_poly.pdbx_seq_one_letter_code
_entity_poly.pdbx_strand_id
1 'polypeptide(L)'
;YPAPVCSRHVIGQMLPDVSFGCLAQAAPDRVPAEGASCLWNITMRGATDRAANDSKLFTITAVTNGGTGARPIKDGLSATAYPSGVRGTPVEINETVAPIIFHRKEFRPDSGGAGTHRGGLGQVLEIESAIGADFELLAAYDRIDFPARGRNGGGNGEAGSLSFTSGEKLLGKGTQTIPNGKIARFHTPGGAGFGDPKDRNPDQLVRDVENGLI
;
A
#
# COMPACT_ATOMS: atom_id res chain seq x y z
N TYR A 1 29.43 -12.68 -3.58
CA TYR A 1 28.85 -12.08 -4.78
C TYR A 1 28.13 -10.78 -4.41
N PRO A 2 28.36 -9.69 -5.14
CA PRO A 2 27.58 -8.49 -4.94
C PRO A 2 26.11 -8.80 -5.28
N ALA A 3 25.23 -8.56 -4.33
CA ALA A 3 23.78 -8.72 -4.52
C ALA A 3 23.13 -7.33 -4.62
N PRO A 4 22.03 -7.18 -5.38
CA PRO A 4 21.27 -5.94 -5.37
C PRO A 4 20.74 -5.69 -3.96
N VAL A 5 21.08 -4.53 -3.41
CA VAL A 5 20.63 -4.12 -2.06
C VAL A 5 19.46 -3.15 -2.09
N CYS A 6 19.01 -2.78 -3.28
CA CYS A 6 17.86 -1.92 -3.48
C CYS A 6 16.58 -2.65 -3.08
N SER A 7 15.73 -2.01 -2.29
CA SER A 7 14.42 -2.52 -1.85
C SER A 7 14.43 -3.87 -1.10
N ARG A 8 15.56 -4.32 -0.58
CA ARG A 8 15.66 -5.56 0.21
C ARG A 8 14.75 -5.58 1.45
N HIS A 9 14.42 -4.41 1.98
CA HIS A 9 13.50 -4.26 3.11
C HIS A 9 12.10 -4.79 2.78
N VAL A 10 11.67 -4.80 1.52
CA VAL A 10 10.39 -5.37 1.09
C VAL A 10 10.34 -6.86 1.43
N ILE A 11 11.40 -7.61 1.10
CA ILE A 11 11.50 -9.03 1.46
C ILE A 11 11.49 -9.19 2.99
N GLY A 12 12.25 -8.35 3.71
CA GLY A 12 12.27 -8.36 5.18
C GLY A 12 10.90 -8.12 5.80
N GLN A 13 10.07 -7.27 5.19
CA GLN A 13 8.69 -7.03 5.62
C GLN A 13 7.77 -8.24 5.37
N MET A 14 8.04 -9.04 4.35
CA MET A 14 7.22 -10.20 3.99
C MET A 14 7.60 -11.48 4.75
N LEU A 15 8.82 -11.58 5.30
CA LEU A 15 9.29 -12.75 6.04
C LEU A 15 8.39 -13.16 7.22
N PRO A 16 7.84 -12.24 8.04
CA PRO A 16 6.89 -12.61 9.09
C PRO A 16 5.66 -13.33 8.55
N ASP A 17 5.09 -12.92 7.42
CA ASP A 17 3.93 -13.60 6.83
C ASP A 17 4.28 -15.04 6.43
N VAL A 18 5.48 -15.28 5.90
CA VAL A 18 5.96 -16.63 5.58
C VAL A 18 6.11 -17.46 6.85
N SER A 19 6.76 -16.92 7.88
CA SER A 19 6.94 -17.58 9.17
C SER A 19 5.61 -17.89 9.85
N PHE A 20 4.69 -16.94 9.83
CA PHE A 20 3.32 -17.12 10.35
C PHE A 20 2.54 -18.16 9.53
N GLY A 21 2.79 -18.24 8.20
CA GLY A 21 2.23 -19.28 7.36
C GLY A 21 2.62 -20.69 7.80
N CYS A 22 3.87 -20.87 8.24
CA CYS A 22 4.35 -22.13 8.81
C CYS A 22 3.75 -22.38 10.19
N LEU A 23 3.77 -21.38 11.07
CA LEU A 23 3.25 -21.49 12.44
C LEU A 23 1.74 -21.74 12.49
N ALA A 24 0.98 -21.20 11.54
CA ALA A 24 -0.47 -21.39 11.47
C ALA A 24 -0.87 -22.86 11.26
N GLN A 25 0.02 -23.70 10.74
CA GLN A 25 -0.25 -25.14 10.62
C GLN A 25 -0.25 -25.84 11.98
N ALA A 26 0.50 -25.32 12.95
CA ALA A 26 0.58 -25.88 14.30
C ALA A 26 -0.30 -25.12 15.32
N ALA A 27 -0.56 -23.85 15.11
CA ALA A 27 -1.29 -22.97 16.03
C ALA A 27 -2.17 -21.95 15.27
N PRO A 28 -3.20 -22.40 14.52
CA PRO A 28 -4.00 -21.54 13.63
C PRO A 28 -4.67 -20.39 14.36
N ASP A 29 -5.09 -20.58 15.61
CA ASP A 29 -5.81 -19.58 16.41
C ASP A 29 -4.90 -18.54 17.08
N ARG A 30 -3.58 -18.63 16.87
CA ARG A 30 -2.60 -17.73 17.49
C ARG A 30 -1.88 -16.83 16.50
N VAL A 31 -2.08 -17.07 15.21
CA VAL A 31 -1.30 -16.43 14.16
C VAL A 31 -2.19 -15.46 13.38
N PRO A 32 -1.78 -14.20 13.19
CA PRO A 32 -2.56 -13.24 12.43
C PRO A 32 -2.68 -13.64 10.96
N ALA A 33 -3.71 -13.16 10.27
CA ALA A 33 -3.81 -13.24 8.83
C ALA A 33 -2.68 -12.44 8.15
N GLU A 34 -2.46 -12.68 6.85
CA GLU A 34 -1.42 -11.96 6.12
C GLU A 34 -1.77 -10.46 5.98
N GLY A 35 -0.75 -9.64 6.08
CA GLY A 35 -0.86 -8.21 5.82
C GLY A 35 -0.43 -7.84 4.39
N ALA A 36 -0.56 -6.57 4.07
CA ALA A 36 0.08 -5.99 2.90
C ALA A 36 1.59 -6.20 2.95
N SER A 37 2.17 -6.16 4.13
CA SER A 37 3.56 -6.44 4.54
C SER A 37 4.62 -5.65 3.78
N CYS A 38 4.41 -5.36 2.50
CA CYS A 38 5.32 -4.56 1.70
C CYS A 38 5.10 -3.06 1.94
N LEU A 39 6.19 -2.31 1.95
CA LEU A 39 6.15 -0.86 1.87
C LEU A 39 6.09 -0.47 0.40
N TRP A 40 5.14 0.37 0.03
CA TRP A 40 5.15 0.98 -1.28
C TRP A 40 5.95 2.28 -1.22
N ASN A 41 7.20 2.16 -1.66
CA ASN A 41 8.10 3.28 -1.84
C ASN A 41 7.81 3.90 -3.20
N ILE A 42 7.03 4.98 -3.22
CA ILE A 42 6.72 5.70 -4.46
C ILE A 42 7.93 6.58 -4.76
N THR A 43 8.88 6.02 -5.51
CA THR A 43 10.10 6.71 -5.91
C THR A 43 9.86 7.42 -7.23
N MET A 44 10.01 8.74 -7.22
CA MET A 44 9.80 9.62 -8.36
C MET A 44 11.06 10.40 -8.66
N ARG A 45 11.35 10.60 -9.94
CA ARG A 45 12.48 11.38 -10.43
C ARG A 45 12.03 12.28 -11.58
N GLY A 46 12.46 13.53 -11.58
CA GLY A 46 12.10 14.47 -12.64
C GLY A 46 12.87 15.78 -12.54
N ALA A 47 12.55 16.72 -13.40
CA ALA A 47 13.12 18.06 -13.37
C ALA A 47 12.53 18.87 -12.21
N THR A 48 13.34 19.77 -11.61
CA THR A 48 12.87 20.71 -10.59
C THR A 48 12.24 21.96 -11.19
N ASP A 49 12.51 22.24 -12.46
CA ASP A 49 12.00 23.41 -13.18
C ASP A 49 11.72 23.04 -14.64
N ARG A 50 10.59 23.51 -15.18
CA ARG A 50 10.19 23.27 -16.57
C ARG A 50 11.09 23.98 -17.59
N ALA A 51 11.71 25.09 -17.20
CA ALA A 51 12.42 26.00 -18.11
C ALA A 51 13.92 25.75 -18.22
N ALA A 52 14.51 24.92 -17.37
CA ALA A 52 15.95 24.77 -17.27
C ALA A 52 16.48 23.75 -18.28
N ASN A 53 17.22 24.22 -19.29
CA ASN A 53 18.02 23.36 -20.19
C ASN A 53 19.12 22.57 -19.46
N ASP A 54 19.42 22.92 -18.21
CA ASP A 54 20.39 22.26 -17.32
C ASP A 54 19.66 21.91 -16.02
N SER A 55 18.62 21.10 -16.17
CA SER A 55 17.64 20.86 -15.15
C SER A 55 18.25 20.12 -13.97
N LYS A 56 18.27 20.79 -12.81
CA LYS A 56 18.44 20.11 -11.55
C LYS A 56 17.34 19.04 -11.47
N LEU A 57 17.74 17.81 -11.18
CA LEU A 57 16.81 16.71 -11.00
C LEU A 57 16.44 16.60 -9.53
N PHE A 58 15.17 16.34 -9.25
CA PHE A 58 14.77 15.82 -7.96
C PHE A 58 14.71 14.29 -8.02
N THR A 59 14.96 13.67 -6.88
CA THR A 59 14.60 12.28 -6.62
C THR A 59 14.00 12.22 -5.22
N ILE A 60 12.77 11.74 -5.13
CA ILE A 60 12.06 11.63 -3.86
C ILE A 60 11.45 10.25 -3.73
N THR A 61 11.33 9.78 -2.50
CA THR A 61 10.61 8.56 -2.18
C THR A 61 9.52 8.85 -1.14
N ALA A 62 8.28 8.84 -1.58
CA ALA A 62 7.14 8.92 -0.69
C ALA A 62 6.81 7.51 -0.17
N VAL A 63 6.99 7.29 1.13
CA VAL A 63 6.68 6.00 1.76
C VAL A 63 5.19 5.93 2.08
N THR A 64 4.54 4.86 1.65
CA THR A 64 3.14 4.56 1.96
C THR A 64 2.96 3.11 2.35
N ASN A 65 1.93 2.84 3.13
CA ASN A 65 1.68 1.54 3.73
C ASN A 65 0.33 1.00 3.29
N GLY A 66 0.22 -0.33 3.23
CA GLY A 66 -1.05 -1.02 3.13
C GLY A 66 -1.65 -1.37 4.49
N GLY A 67 -2.65 -2.23 4.51
CA GLY A 67 -3.27 -2.72 5.73
C GLY A 67 -2.53 -3.90 6.36
N THR A 68 -2.54 -4.03 7.69
CA THR A 68 -2.07 -5.25 8.36
C THR A 68 -3.14 -6.33 8.32
N GLY A 69 -2.75 -7.59 8.39
CA GLY A 69 -3.68 -8.69 8.57
C GLY A 69 -4.46 -8.58 9.88
N ALA A 70 -5.67 -9.13 9.89
CA ALA A 70 -6.46 -9.26 11.09
C ALA A 70 -5.76 -10.19 12.09
N ARG A 71 -5.93 -9.89 13.36
CA ARG A 71 -5.42 -10.71 14.47
C ARG A 71 -6.51 -11.65 14.97
N PRO A 72 -6.16 -12.72 15.67
CA PRO A 72 -7.17 -13.67 16.20
C PRO A 72 -8.26 -13.02 17.07
N ILE A 73 -7.98 -11.87 17.68
CA ILE A 73 -8.88 -11.19 18.63
C ILE A 73 -9.18 -9.72 18.29
N LYS A 74 -8.66 -9.21 17.16
CA LYS A 74 -8.80 -7.79 16.78
C LYS A 74 -8.68 -7.62 15.28
N ASP A 75 -9.32 -6.58 14.76
CA ASP A 75 -9.15 -6.13 13.40
C ASP A 75 -7.69 -5.74 13.07
N GLY A 76 -7.35 -5.81 11.81
CA GLY A 76 -6.10 -5.29 11.28
C GLY A 76 -6.01 -3.77 11.40
N LEU A 77 -4.80 -3.23 11.36
CA LEU A 77 -4.54 -1.80 11.39
C LEU A 77 -4.45 -1.25 9.97
N SER A 78 -5.19 -0.18 9.71
CA SER A 78 -5.19 0.47 8.40
C SER A 78 -3.91 1.29 8.20
N ALA A 79 -3.41 1.35 6.96
CA ALA A 79 -2.24 2.12 6.55
C ALA A 79 -1.04 1.98 7.50
N THR A 80 -0.79 0.78 7.98
CA THR A 80 0.24 0.51 8.98
C THR A 80 1.26 -0.49 8.46
N ALA A 81 2.54 -0.12 8.53
CA ALA A 81 3.63 -1.03 8.19
C ALA A 81 3.86 -2.05 9.30
N TYR A 82 3.84 -3.31 8.97
CA TYR A 82 4.20 -4.41 9.85
C TYR A 82 5.26 -5.29 9.16
N PRO A 83 6.33 -5.71 9.81
CA PRO A 83 6.66 -5.55 11.25
C PRO A 83 7.37 -4.25 11.62
N SER A 84 7.79 -3.42 10.67
CA SER A 84 8.73 -2.32 10.94
C SER A 84 8.11 -1.11 11.67
N GLY A 85 6.81 -0.88 11.56
CA GLY A 85 6.17 0.31 12.10
C GLY A 85 6.58 1.62 11.38
N VAL A 86 7.11 1.54 10.16
CA VAL A 86 7.51 2.73 9.37
C VAL A 86 6.29 3.62 9.14
N ARG A 87 6.45 4.91 9.45
CA ARG A 87 5.41 5.91 9.20
C ARG A 87 5.50 6.44 7.77
N GLY A 88 4.35 6.73 7.17
CA GLY A 88 4.29 7.42 5.89
C GLY A 88 4.84 8.85 6.00
N THR A 89 5.49 9.34 4.96
CA THR A 89 5.96 10.73 4.90
C THR A 89 4.74 11.67 4.80
N PRO A 90 4.70 12.77 5.56
CA PRO A 90 3.69 13.81 5.39
C PRO A 90 3.68 14.37 3.96
N VAL A 91 2.51 14.70 3.45
CA VAL A 91 2.33 15.24 2.09
C VAL A 91 3.10 16.54 1.92
N GLU A 92 3.01 17.42 2.90
CA GLU A 92 3.61 18.74 2.91
C GLU A 92 5.15 18.68 2.78
N ILE A 93 5.78 17.69 3.40
CA ILE A 93 7.23 17.50 3.26
C ILE A 93 7.57 17.09 1.83
N ASN A 94 6.80 16.15 1.26
CA ASN A 94 7.04 15.69 -0.11
C ASN A 94 6.89 16.84 -1.12
N GLU A 95 5.84 17.65 -0.99
CA GLU A 95 5.56 18.79 -1.87
C GLU A 95 6.55 19.95 -1.70
N THR A 96 7.18 20.05 -0.51
CA THR A 96 8.22 21.08 -0.27
C THR A 96 9.55 20.72 -0.95
N VAL A 97 9.89 19.44 -1.04
CA VAL A 97 11.18 18.98 -1.57
C VAL A 97 11.17 18.59 -3.04
N ALA A 98 10.00 18.38 -3.62
CA ALA A 98 9.81 17.99 -5.01
C ALA A 98 8.60 18.69 -5.63
N PRO A 99 8.65 19.04 -6.93
CA PRO A 99 7.54 19.72 -7.60
C PRO A 99 6.43 18.73 -7.98
N ILE A 100 5.80 18.14 -6.98
CA ILE A 100 4.68 17.21 -7.09
C ILE A 100 3.52 17.69 -6.25
N ILE A 101 2.30 17.27 -6.61
CA ILE A 101 1.05 17.57 -5.89
C ILE A 101 0.38 16.25 -5.53
N PHE A 102 -0.03 16.12 -4.28
CA PHE A 102 -0.90 15.05 -3.83
C PHE A 102 -2.35 15.53 -3.81
N HIS A 103 -3.13 15.14 -4.80
CA HIS A 103 -4.57 15.43 -4.86
C HIS A 103 -5.36 14.62 -3.85
N ARG A 104 -4.86 13.42 -3.50
CA ARG A 104 -5.56 12.48 -2.63
C ARG A 104 -4.57 11.65 -1.82
N LYS A 105 -4.85 11.47 -0.53
CA LYS A 105 -4.21 10.51 0.35
C LYS A 105 -5.18 10.13 1.45
N GLU A 106 -5.87 9.03 1.29
CA GLU A 106 -6.92 8.59 2.21
C GLU A 106 -6.95 7.06 2.34
N PHE A 107 -7.74 6.54 3.27
CA PHE A 107 -7.99 5.10 3.33
C PHE A 107 -8.76 4.64 2.08
N ARG A 108 -8.45 3.41 1.65
CA ARG A 108 -9.15 2.72 0.58
C ARG A 108 -10.28 1.87 1.19
N PRO A 109 -11.55 2.27 1.10
CA PRO A 109 -12.67 1.48 1.58
C PRO A 109 -12.66 0.07 0.95
N ASP A 110 -13.26 -0.90 1.62
CA ASP A 110 -13.39 -2.30 1.18
C ASP A 110 -12.08 -3.04 0.86
N SER A 111 -10.92 -2.44 1.14
CA SER A 111 -9.65 -3.10 0.84
C SER A 111 -9.21 -4.11 1.90
N GLY A 112 -9.76 -4.07 3.09
CA GLY A 112 -9.52 -5.06 4.15
C GLY A 112 -10.35 -6.33 3.95
N GLY A 113 -9.71 -7.49 3.98
CA GLY A 113 -10.39 -8.77 3.87
C GLY A 113 -11.45 -8.98 4.96
N ALA A 114 -12.62 -9.49 4.57
CA ALA A 114 -13.72 -9.77 5.50
C ALA A 114 -13.35 -10.90 6.46
N GLY A 115 -13.92 -10.89 7.67
CA GLY A 115 -13.72 -11.92 8.69
C GLY A 115 -14.48 -11.60 9.96
N THR A 116 -14.44 -12.49 10.94
CA THR A 116 -14.83 -12.16 12.33
C THR A 116 -14.07 -10.91 12.77
N HIS A 117 -12.78 -10.85 12.38
CA HIS A 117 -11.95 -9.66 12.44
C HIS A 117 -11.52 -9.25 11.04
N ARG A 118 -11.79 -7.99 10.66
CA ARG A 118 -11.50 -7.43 9.35
C ARG A 118 -10.01 -7.11 9.21
N GLY A 119 -9.45 -7.33 8.02
CA GLY A 119 -8.13 -6.82 7.66
C GLY A 119 -8.07 -5.29 7.68
N GLY A 120 -6.88 -4.76 7.89
CA GLY A 120 -6.63 -3.32 7.83
C GLY A 120 -6.76 -2.79 6.39
N LEU A 121 -7.17 -1.54 6.25
CA LEU A 121 -7.32 -0.90 4.95
C LEU A 121 -5.98 -0.44 4.37
N GLY A 122 -5.86 -0.52 3.06
CA GLY A 122 -4.84 0.18 2.28
C GLY A 122 -5.16 1.68 2.14
N GLN A 123 -4.46 2.32 1.23
CA GLN A 123 -4.60 3.75 0.93
C GLN A 123 -4.83 3.98 -0.56
N VAL A 124 -5.49 5.09 -0.87
CA VAL A 124 -5.54 5.69 -2.21
C VAL A 124 -4.65 6.93 -2.21
N LEU A 125 -3.73 7.02 -3.16
CA LEU A 125 -2.95 8.22 -3.41
C LEU A 125 -3.11 8.64 -4.86
N GLU A 126 -3.18 9.95 -5.11
CA GLU A 126 -3.20 10.54 -6.44
C GLU A 126 -2.14 11.61 -6.52
N ILE A 127 -1.22 11.47 -7.47
CA ILE A 127 -0.02 12.31 -7.59
C ILE A 127 0.11 12.84 -9.01
N GLU A 128 0.45 14.13 -9.11
CA GLU A 128 0.67 14.86 -10.35
C GLU A 128 1.94 15.72 -10.26
N SER A 129 2.47 16.13 -11.42
CA SER A 129 3.53 17.12 -11.52
C SER A 129 3.00 18.54 -11.24
N ALA A 130 3.64 19.25 -10.31
CA ALA A 130 3.29 20.65 -9.97
C ALA A 130 3.72 21.66 -11.02
N ILE A 131 4.72 21.32 -11.86
CA ILE A 131 5.33 22.25 -12.82
C ILE A 131 4.95 21.97 -14.27
N GLY A 132 4.03 21.02 -14.50
CA GLY A 132 3.63 20.67 -15.85
C GLY A 132 4.75 20.02 -16.69
N ALA A 133 5.62 19.24 -16.06
CA ALA A 133 6.66 18.43 -16.70
C ALA A 133 6.43 16.95 -16.42
N ASP A 134 6.93 16.09 -17.31
CA ASP A 134 6.92 14.66 -17.08
C ASP A 134 7.81 14.29 -15.89
N PHE A 135 7.49 13.20 -15.21
CA PHE A 135 8.39 12.59 -14.22
C PHE A 135 8.44 11.08 -14.40
N GLU A 136 9.50 10.46 -13.95
CA GLU A 136 9.66 9.01 -13.93
C GLU A 136 9.16 8.44 -12.60
N LEU A 137 8.42 7.35 -12.69
CA LEU A 137 8.03 6.50 -11.58
C LEU A 137 8.90 5.24 -11.60
N LEU A 138 9.65 5.01 -10.53
CA LEU A 138 10.45 3.79 -10.34
C LEU A 138 9.61 2.80 -9.51
N ALA A 139 8.82 1.99 -10.19
CA ALA A 139 7.90 1.06 -9.56
C ALA A 139 8.63 -0.21 -9.07
N ALA A 140 8.37 -0.61 -7.83
CA ALA A 140 8.86 -1.84 -7.22
C ALA A 140 7.84 -2.38 -6.20
N TYR A 141 6.59 -2.52 -6.65
CA TYR A 141 5.44 -2.80 -5.78
C TYR A 141 5.10 -4.28 -5.77
N ASP A 142 4.78 -4.80 -4.59
CA ASP A 142 4.34 -6.17 -4.35
C ASP A 142 2.87 -6.21 -3.95
N ARG A 143 2.30 -7.40 -3.76
CA ARG A 143 0.88 -7.63 -3.46
C ARG A 143 -0.07 -7.10 -4.56
N ILE A 144 0.38 -7.05 -5.81
CA ILE A 144 -0.46 -6.74 -6.97
C ILE A 144 -1.12 -8.02 -7.50
N ASP A 145 -0.32 -9.04 -7.79
CA ASP A 145 -0.81 -10.31 -8.34
C ASP A 145 -1.18 -11.32 -7.23
N PHE A 146 -0.58 -11.19 -6.06
CA PHE A 146 -0.75 -12.09 -4.92
C PHE A 146 -1.19 -11.31 -3.68
N PRO A 147 -2.49 -11.08 -3.49
CA PRO A 147 -3.02 -10.36 -2.35
C PRO A 147 -2.75 -11.08 -1.03
N ALA A 148 -2.90 -10.36 0.08
CA ALA A 148 -2.82 -10.93 1.42
C ALA A 148 -3.90 -12.01 1.63
N ARG A 149 -3.51 -13.18 2.15
CA ARG A 149 -4.41 -14.32 2.33
C ARG A 149 -5.05 -14.35 3.70
N GLY A 150 -6.38 -14.59 3.72
CA GLY A 150 -7.13 -14.76 4.96
C GLY A 150 -6.78 -16.05 5.72
N ARG A 151 -7.19 -16.11 6.99
CA ARG A 151 -7.02 -17.28 7.84
C ARG A 151 -8.31 -17.66 8.54
N ASN A 152 -8.45 -18.93 8.88
CA ASN A 152 -9.60 -19.49 9.61
C ASN A 152 -10.97 -19.12 9.01
N GLY A 153 -11.08 -19.07 7.69
CA GLY A 153 -12.32 -18.70 6.99
C GLY A 153 -12.42 -17.21 6.62
N GLY A 154 -11.44 -16.39 7.03
CA GLY A 154 -11.37 -14.99 6.63
C GLY A 154 -11.05 -14.78 5.14
N GLY A 155 -11.55 -13.70 4.56
CA GLY A 155 -11.33 -13.31 3.19
C GLY A 155 -9.93 -12.73 2.95
N ASN A 156 -9.49 -12.77 1.69
CA ASN A 156 -8.26 -12.11 1.27
C ASN A 156 -8.41 -10.59 1.35
N GLY A 157 -7.30 -9.89 1.56
CA GLY A 157 -7.26 -8.45 1.37
C GLY A 157 -7.30 -8.10 -0.13
N GLU A 158 -7.72 -6.88 -0.45
CA GLU A 158 -7.68 -6.39 -1.84
C GLU A 158 -6.24 -6.20 -2.32
N ALA A 159 -5.99 -6.62 -3.56
CA ALA A 159 -4.71 -6.43 -4.21
C ALA A 159 -4.38 -4.95 -4.44
N GLY A 160 -3.10 -4.62 -4.45
CA GLY A 160 -2.64 -3.31 -4.88
C GLY A 160 -2.81 -3.10 -6.38
N SER A 161 -2.95 -1.86 -6.81
CA SER A 161 -3.02 -1.54 -8.24
C SER A 161 -2.51 -0.12 -8.54
N LEU A 162 -2.07 0.08 -9.77
CA LEU A 162 -1.64 1.38 -10.28
C LEU A 162 -2.36 1.68 -11.59
N SER A 163 -2.79 2.92 -11.73
CA SER A 163 -3.41 3.41 -12.97
C SER A 163 -3.26 4.93 -13.06
N PHE A 164 -3.59 5.49 -14.20
CA PHE A 164 -3.99 6.90 -14.25
C PHE A 164 -5.44 7.06 -13.78
N THR A 165 -5.81 8.26 -13.35
CA THR A 165 -7.22 8.57 -13.04
C THR A 165 -8.15 8.41 -14.26
N SER A 166 -7.60 8.49 -15.49
CA SER A 166 -8.27 8.19 -16.75
C SER A 166 -8.51 6.70 -17.01
N GLY A 167 -7.96 5.80 -16.17
CA GLY A 167 -8.22 4.36 -16.19
C GLY A 167 -7.13 3.50 -16.82
N GLU A 168 -6.18 4.07 -17.56
CA GLU A 168 -5.08 3.29 -18.16
C GLU A 168 -4.19 2.73 -17.04
N LYS A 169 -3.85 1.44 -17.13
CA LYS A 169 -3.04 0.74 -16.14
C LYS A 169 -1.58 1.13 -16.23
N LEU A 170 -0.95 1.25 -15.06
CA LEU A 170 0.49 1.40 -14.89
C LEU A 170 1.09 0.07 -14.43
N LEU A 171 2.40 -0.12 -14.69
CA LEU A 171 3.11 -1.33 -14.30
C LEU A 171 3.52 -1.26 -12.82
N GLY A 172 3.40 -2.38 -12.12
CA GLY A 172 3.85 -2.51 -10.74
C GLY A 172 5.36 -2.65 -10.57
N LYS A 173 6.10 -2.92 -11.65
CA LYS A 173 7.55 -3.10 -11.66
C LYS A 173 8.17 -2.35 -12.84
N GLY A 174 9.38 -1.81 -12.64
CA GLY A 174 10.16 -1.12 -13.66
C GLY A 174 10.01 0.40 -13.62
N THR A 175 10.73 1.06 -14.51
CA THR A 175 10.66 2.52 -14.68
C THR A 175 9.65 2.86 -15.76
N GLN A 176 8.80 3.85 -15.50
CA GLN A 176 7.80 4.32 -16.45
C GLN A 176 7.60 5.83 -16.31
N THR A 177 7.31 6.48 -17.40
CA THR A 177 7.07 7.92 -17.44
C THR A 177 5.62 8.23 -17.09
N ILE A 178 5.44 9.19 -16.20
CA ILE A 178 4.15 9.82 -15.92
C ILE A 178 4.12 11.13 -16.70
N PRO A 179 3.30 11.21 -17.77
CA PRO A 179 3.24 12.40 -18.61
C PRO A 179 2.65 13.60 -17.87
N ASN A 180 3.07 14.77 -18.27
CA ASN A 180 2.48 16.03 -17.81
C ASN A 180 0.94 16.02 -17.97
N GLY A 181 0.23 16.52 -16.96
CA GLY A 181 -1.23 16.59 -16.92
C GLY A 181 -1.92 15.24 -16.67
N LYS A 182 -1.16 14.18 -16.42
CA LYS A 182 -1.71 12.89 -15.98
C LYS A 182 -1.54 12.72 -14.47
N ILE A 183 -2.60 12.31 -13.81
CA ILE A 183 -2.61 11.99 -12.38
C ILE A 183 -2.40 10.49 -12.22
N ALA A 184 -1.30 10.10 -11.60
CA ALA A 184 -1.03 8.71 -11.25
C ALA A 184 -1.76 8.35 -9.95
N ARG A 185 -2.57 7.28 -10.01
CA ARG A 185 -3.33 6.76 -8.86
C ARG A 185 -2.70 5.46 -8.37
N PHE A 186 -2.50 5.39 -7.07
CA PHE A 186 -1.96 4.23 -6.36
C PHE A 186 -3.00 3.72 -5.38
N HIS A 187 -3.35 2.45 -5.50
CA HIS A 187 -4.15 1.72 -4.52
C HIS A 187 -3.23 0.76 -3.78
N THR A 188 -2.86 1.08 -2.54
CA THR A 188 -2.05 0.14 -1.75
C THR A 188 -2.90 -1.06 -1.33
N PRO A 189 -2.28 -2.24 -1.14
CA PRO A 189 -3.02 -3.44 -0.79
C PRO A 189 -3.60 -3.38 0.62
N GLY A 190 -4.74 -4.02 0.82
CA GLY A 190 -5.31 -4.27 2.13
C GLY A 190 -4.71 -5.48 2.83
N GLY A 191 -4.92 -5.57 4.15
CA GLY A 191 -4.65 -6.77 4.94
C GLY A 191 -5.80 -7.76 4.84
N ALA A 192 -5.52 -9.04 5.10
CA ALA A 192 -6.52 -10.09 5.05
C ALA A 192 -7.31 -10.25 6.36
N GLY A 193 -8.50 -10.83 6.28
CA GLY A 193 -9.39 -11.11 7.39
C GLY A 193 -9.03 -12.38 8.15
N PHE A 194 -9.57 -12.51 9.36
CA PHE A 194 -9.43 -13.66 10.24
C PHE A 194 -10.79 -14.12 10.76
N GLY A 195 -11.06 -15.43 10.68
CA GLY A 195 -12.32 -16.04 11.09
C GLY A 195 -13.46 -15.84 10.09
N ASP A 196 -14.55 -16.58 10.25
CA ASP A 196 -15.71 -16.50 9.34
C ASP A 196 -16.35 -15.10 9.42
N PRO A 197 -16.57 -14.42 8.28
CA PRO A 197 -17.25 -13.12 8.25
C PRO A 197 -18.65 -13.14 8.89
N LYS A 198 -19.34 -14.29 8.90
CA LYS A 198 -20.67 -14.45 9.53
C LYS A 198 -20.62 -14.26 11.04
N ASP A 199 -19.47 -14.49 11.66
CA ASP A 199 -19.26 -14.37 13.10
C ASP A 199 -18.84 -12.94 13.51
N ARG A 200 -18.79 -11.98 12.56
CA ARG A 200 -18.49 -10.59 12.88
C ARG A 200 -19.61 -9.97 13.72
N ASN A 201 -19.21 -9.30 14.79
CA ASN A 201 -20.14 -8.59 15.66
C ASN A 201 -20.93 -7.53 14.85
N PRO A 202 -22.28 -7.59 14.85
CA PRO A 202 -23.12 -6.64 14.10
C PRO A 202 -22.83 -5.16 14.41
N ASP A 203 -22.55 -4.83 15.68
CA ASP A 203 -22.25 -3.45 16.08
C ASP A 203 -20.93 -2.94 15.46
N GLN A 204 -19.96 -3.84 15.25
CA GLN A 204 -18.73 -3.50 14.56
C GLN A 204 -18.98 -3.29 13.06
N LEU A 205 -19.86 -4.08 12.46
CA LEU A 205 -20.23 -3.91 11.06
C LEU A 205 -20.93 -2.57 10.82
N VAL A 206 -21.87 -2.19 11.69
CA VAL A 206 -22.52 -0.88 11.64
C VAL A 206 -21.48 0.25 11.72
N ARG A 207 -20.55 0.16 12.66
CA ARG A 207 -19.47 1.15 12.79
C ARG A 207 -18.55 1.21 11.56
N ASP A 208 -18.26 0.08 10.94
CA ASP A 208 -17.45 0.05 9.72
C ASP A 208 -18.15 0.82 8.58
N VAL A 209 -19.47 0.64 8.43
CA VAL A 209 -20.29 1.40 7.45
C VAL A 209 -20.33 2.88 7.80
N GLU A 210 -20.63 3.23 9.05
CA GLU A 210 -20.72 4.63 9.51
C GLU A 210 -19.39 5.38 9.34
N ASN A 211 -18.26 4.69 9.48
CA ASN A 211 -16.92 5.26 9.30
C ASN A 211 -16.43 5.18 7.85
N GLY A 212 -17.21 4.68 6.90
CA GLY A 212 -16.83 4.55 5.50
C GLY A 212 -15.66 3.59 5.27
N LEU A 213 -15.56 2.55 6.07
CA LEU A 213 -14.48 1.56 5.96
C LEU A 213 -14.86 0.41 5.01
N ILE A 214 -16.18 0.22 4.82
CA ILE A 214 -16.82 -0.71 3.89
C ILE A 214 -18.01 -0.02 3.25
#